data_f6c04012d94c083c7a6c5e5d7ecb6713
#
_entry.id   f6c04012d94c083c7a6c5e5d7ecb6713
#
_cell.length_a   1.000
_cell.length_b   1.000
_cell.length_c   1.000
_cell.angle_alpha   90.00
_cell.angle_beta   90.00
_cell.angle_gamma   90.00
#
_symmetry.space_group_name_H-M   'P 1'
#
loop_
_entity.id
_entity.type
_entity.pdbx_description
1 polymer ?
#
loop_
_entity_poly.entity_id
_entity_poly.type
_entity_poly.pdbx_seq_one_letter_code
_entity_poly.pdbx_strand_id
1 'polypeptide(L)'
;MIENLLEVRNLSKTFRYRTGWFHRQTVEAVKPLSFTLKEKQTLAIIGENGSGKSTLAKMLAGMIEPTTGELLIDDHPLHYGDYSFRSQHIRMIFQDPSTSLNPRQRISQILDFPLRLNTDLEPEARYRRIVETLRMVGMLPDHASYYPHMLAPGQKQRLGIARALILRPKVIIADEALAALDMSMRSQLINLMLELQEKQGISYIYVTQHIGMMKHISDQLLVMHQGEVVERGSTADVLSAPLHELTRRLIAGHFGEALTADAWRKDR
;
A
#
# COMPACT_ATOMS: atom_id res chain seq x y z
N MET A 1 -25.39 -4.04 -7.00
CA MET A 1 -24.48 -5.04 -6.39
C MET A 1 -23.18 -4.29 -6.12
N ILE A 2 -22.60 -4.44 -4.93
CA ILE A 2 -21.31 -3.81 -4.62
C ILE A 2 -20.28 -4.68 -5.30
N GLU A 3 -19.78 -4.25 -6.45
CA GLU A 3 -18.76 -4.97 -7.22
C GLU A 3 -17.42 -4.89 -6.49
N ASN A 4 -16.67 -6.00 -6.51
CA ASN A 4 -15.33 -6.04 -5.98
C ASN A 4 -14.41 -5.28 -6.94
N LEU A 5 -13.69 -4.27 -6.47
CA LEU A 5 -12.70 -3.55 -7.25
C LEU A 5 -11.48 -4.43 -7.55
N LEU A 6 -10.98 -5.11 -6.52
CA LEU A 6 -9.83 -6.01 -6.62
C LEU A 6 -10.22 -7.37 -6.05
N GLU A 7 -9.94 -8.42 -6.78
CA GLU A 7 -10.13 -9.79 -6.33
C GLU A 7 -8.83 -10.58 -6.43
N VAL A 8 -8.47 -11.21 -5.35
CA VAL A 8 -7.29 -12.07 -5.22
C VAL A 8 -7.75 -13.50 -5.00
N ARG A 9 -7.37 -14.42 -5.87
CA ARG A 9 -7.80 -15.82 -5.85
C ARG A 9 -6.60 -16.75 -5.73
N ASN A 10 -6.49 -17.48 -4.61
CA ASN A 10 -5.46 -18.49 -4.35
C ASN A 10 -4.03 -18.05 -4.67
N LEU A 11 -3.73 -16.76 -4.42
CA LEU A 11 -2.45 -16.16 -4.73
C LEU A 11 -1.37 -16.71 -3.79
N SER A 12 -0.25 -17.20 -4.34
CA SER A 12 0.84 -17.73 -3.54
C SER A 12 2.21 -17.37 -4.09
N LYS A 13 3.25 -17.44 -3.23
CA LYS A 13 4.65 -17.27 -3.63
C LYS A 13 5.57 -18.23 -2.92
N THR A 14 6.26 -19.02 -3.71
CA THR A 14 7.33 -19.91 -3.29
C THR A 14 8.63 -19.49 -3.94
N PHE A 15 9.63 -19.17 -3.12
CA PHE A 15 10.99 -18.90 -3.59
C PHE A 15 11.83 -20.16 -3.51
N ARG A 16 12.66 -20.37 -4.54
CA ARG A 16 13.62 -21.50 -4.61
C ARG A 16 15.02 -20.93 -4.66
N TYR A 17 15.82 -21.22 -3.65
CA TYR A 17 17.20 -20.78 -3.53
C TYR A 17 18.15 -21.98 -3.73
N ARG A 18 19.26 -21.74 -4.40
CA ARG A 18 20.37 -22.68 -4.39
C ARG A 18 21.32 -22.33 -3.24
N THR A 19 21.44 -23.22 -2.25
CA THR A 19 22.33 -23.07 -1.09
C THR A 19 23.61 -23.90 -1.23
N GLY A 20 24.11 -24.05 -2.45
CA GLY A 20 25.31 -24.86 -2.78
C GLY A 20 25.11 -25.65 -4.08
N TRP A 21 26.11 -26.50 -4.42
CA TRP A 21 26.08 -27.24 -5.68
C TRP A 21 24.92 -28.24 -5.76
N PHE A 22 24.47 -28.80 -4.63
CA PHE A 22 23.45 -29.86 -4.58
C PHE A 22 22.24 -29.59 -3.69
N HIS A 23 22.20 -28.49 -2.95
CA HIS A 23 21.08 -28.20 -2.05
C HIS A 23 20.19 -27.09 -2.61
N ARG A 24 18.89 -27.40 -2.72
CA ARG A 24 17.83 -26.42 -3.02
C ARG A 24 17.00 -26.23 -1.78
N GLN A 25 16.88 -25.00 -1.34
CA GLN A 25 15.96 -24.61 -0.27
C GLN A 25 14.73 -23.96 -0.89
N THR A 26 13.58 -24.35 -0.39
CA THR A 26 12.27 -23.79 -0.80
C THR A 26 11.68 -23.06 0.37
N VAL A 27 11.25 -21.82 0.14
CA VAL A 27 10.59 -20.98 1.15
C VAL A 27 9.23 -20.56 0.60
N GLU A 28 8.15 -20.99 1.26
CA GLU A 28 6.78 -20.51 0.98
C GLU A 28 6.60 -19.16 1.68
N ALA A 29 6.90 -18.08 0.96
CA ALA A 29 6.80 -16.73 1.50
C ALA A 29 5.34 -16.27 1.65
N VAL A 30 4.45 -16.75 0.77
CA VAL A 30 3.00 -16.53 0.84
C VAL A 30 2.33 -17.83 0.44
N LYS A 31 1.57 -18.42 1.34
CA LYS A 31 0.72 -19.59 1.09
C LYS A 31 -0.56 -19.17 0.35
N PRO A 32 -1.26 -20.08 -0.32
CA PRO A 32 -2.45 -19.72 -1.09
C PRO A 32 -3.46 -18.94 -0.24
N LEU A 33 -3.78 -17.73 -0.66
CA LEU A 33 -4.73 -16.86 0.02
C LEU A 33 -5.66 -16.17 -0.98
N SER A 34 -6.86 -15.82 -0.49
CA SER A 34 -7.88 -15.13 -1.28
C SER A 34 -8.52 -14.02 -0.45
N PHE A 35 -8.76 -12.88 -1.07
CA PHE A 35 -9.51 -11.76 -0.49
C PHE A 35 -10.05 -10.84 -1.58
N THR A 36 -10.92 -9.94 -1.19
CA THR A 36 -11.46 -8.90 -2.07
C THR A 36 -11.27 -7.52 -1.45
N LEU A 37 -11.17 -6.50 -2.29
CA LEU A 37 -11.18 -5.09 -1.91
C LEU A 37 -12.30 -4.40 -2.71
N LYS A 38 -13.15 -3.66 -2.01
CA LYS A 38 -14.20 -2.85 -2.63
C LYS A 38 -13.70 -1.46 -2.98
N GLU A 39 -14.45 -0.75 -3.83
CA GLU A 39 -14.19 0.66 -4.09
C GLU A 39 -14.21 1.48 -2.80
N LYS A 40 -13.30 2.45 -2.71
CA LYS A 40 -13.12 3.34 -1.55
C LYS A 40 -12.92 2.61 -0.22
N GLN A 41 -12.55 1.35 -0.25
CA GLN A 41 -12.25 0.56 0.94
C GLN A 41 -10.76 0.60 1.25
N THR A 42 -10.44 0.55 2.53
CA THR A 42 -9.07 0.37 3.03
C THR A 42 -8.92 -1.01 3.67
N LEU A 43 -8.05 -1.83 3.10
CA LEU A 43 -7.63 -3.11 3.67
C LEU A 43 -6.26 -2.94 4.33
N ALA A 44 -6.14 -3.31 5.60
CA ALA A 44 -4.84 -3.39 6.26
C ALA A 44 -4.35 -4.84 6.33
N ILE A 45 -3.10 -5.06 5.93
CA ILE A 45 -2.38 -6.32 6.04
C ILE A 45 -1.36 -6.16 7.15
N ILE A 46 -1.56 -6.85 8.27
CA ILE A 46 -0.73 -6.73 9.47
C ILE A 46 -0.06 -8.07 9.82
N GLY A 47 1.01 -8.02 10.60
CA GLY A 47 1.74 -9.21 11.05
C GLY A 47 3.19 -8.90 11.40
N GLU A 48 3.88 -9.87 11.97
CA GLU A 48 5.29 -9.75 12.34
C GLU A 48 6.21 -9.61 11.12
N ASN A 49 7.46 -9.21 11.35
CA ASN A 49 8.48 -9.20 10.30
C ASN A 49 8.69 -10.61 9.75
N GLY A 50 8.83 -10.71 8.42
CA GLY A 50 8.98 -12.01 7.76
C GLY A 50 7.69 -12.82 7.56
N SER A 51 6.50 -12.29 7.94
CA SER A 51 5.23 -13.01 7.77
C SER A 51 4.71 -13.07 6.31
N GLY A 52 5.40 -12.46 5.34
CA GLY A 52 5.03 -12.50 3.92
C GLY A 52 4.32 -11.24 3.39
N LYS A 53 3.98 -10.26 4.24
CA LYS A 53 3.23 -9.04 3.88
C LYS A 53 3.82 -8.27 2.68
N SER A 54 5.10 -7.92 2.75
CA SER A 54 5.76 -7.16 1.67
C SER A 54 5.92 -7.99 0.40
N THR A 55 5.99 -9.32 0.50
CA THR A 55 5.94 -10.21 -0.67
C THR A 55 4.57 -10.16 -1.31
N LEU A 56 3.50 -10.23 -0.52
CA LEU A 56 2.13 -10.08 -1.00
C LEU A 56 1.92 -8.71 -1.65
N ALA A 57 2.32 -7.62 -0.99
CA ALA A 57 2.25 -6.27 -1.56
C ALA A 57 2.94 -6.16 -2.92
N LYS A 58 4.15 -6.72 -3.04
CA LYS A 58 4.91 -6.71 -4.30
C LYS A 58 4.29 -7.57 -5.39
N MET A 59 3.63 -8.69 -5.06
CA MET A 59 2.84 -9.47 -6.03
C MET A 59 1.64 -8.68 -6.54
N LEU A 60 0.90 -8.03 -5.65
CA LEU A 60 -0.24 -7.18 -6.02
C LEU A 60 0.19 -6.01 -6.92
N ALA A 61 1.32 -5.39 -6.61
CA ALA A 61 1.90 -4.33 -7.42
C ALA A 61 2.54 -4.81 -8.74
N GLY A 62 2.65 -6.13 -8.96
CA GLY A 62 3.26 -6.71 -10.16
C GLY A 62 4.79 -6.65 -10.19
N MET A 63 5.43 -6.46 -9.04
CA MET A 63 6.90 -6.46 -8.91
C MET A 63 7.48 -7.85 -8.74
N ILE A 64 6.67 -8.79 -8.25
CA ILE A 64 7.02 -10.21 -8.08
C ILE A 64 5.94 -11.03 -8.77
N GLU A 65 6.37 -11.97 -9.60
CA GLU A 65 5.47 -12.94 -10.21
C GLU A 65 4.94 -13.93 -9.16
N PRO A 66 3.61 -14.13 -9.06
CA PRO A 66 3.03 -15.17 -8.23
C PRO A 66 3.49 -16.57 -8.69
N THR A 67 3.55 -17.53 -7.76
CA THR A 67 3.77 -18.94 -8.12
C THR A 67 2.48 -19.58 -8.58
N THR A 68 1.36 -19.25 -7.93
CA THR A 68 0.01 -19.70 -8.30
C THR A 68 -1.00 -18.59 -8.01
N GLY A 69 -2.22 -18.79 -8.51
CA GLY A 69 -3.36 -17.90 -8.28
C GLY A 69 -3.47 -16.80 -9.32
N GLU A 70 -4.50 -16.01 -9.18
CA GLU A 70 -4.83 -14.93 -10.10
C GLU A 70 -5.26 -13.67 -9.35
N LEU A 71 -5.13 -12.54 -10.03
CA LEU A 71 -5.49 -11.22 -9.57
C LEU A 71 -6.39 -10.58 -10.62
N LEU A 72 -7.54 -10.06 -10.20
CA LEU A 72 -8.45 -9.34 -11.08
C LEU A 72 -8.69 -7.93 -10.55
N ILE A 73 -8.83 -6.96 -11.46
CA ILE A 73 -9.29 -5.60 -11.15
C ILE A 73 -10.44 -5.25 -12.10
N ASP A 74 -11.57 -4.79 -11.56
CA ASP A 74 -12.81 -4.58 -12.33
C ASP A 74 -13.14 -5.79 -13.21
N ASP A 75 -13.06 -7.01 -12.67
CA ASP A 75 -13.23 -8.29 -13.35
C ASP A 75 -12.22 -8.60 -14.49
N HIS A 76 -11.21 -7.73 -14.70
CA HIS A 76 -10.16 -7.95 -15.71
C HIS A 76 -8.94 -8.62 -15.07
N PRO A 77 -8.46 -9.74 -15.62
CA PRO A 77 -7.26 -10.40 -15.12
C PRO A 77 -6.02 -9.51 -15.23
N LEU A 78 -5.21 -9.48 -14.18
CA LEU A 78 -3.93 -8.78 -14.12
C LEU A 78 -2.79 -9.81 -14.27
N HIS A 79 -2.29 -9.99 -15.48
CA HIS A 79 -1.16 -10.88 -15.70
C HIS A 79 0.16 -10.25 -15.27
N TYR A 80 1.11 -11.10 -14.83
CA TYR A 80 2.48 -10.64 -14.61
C TYR A 80 3.12 -10.29 -15.97
N GLY A 81 3.81 -9.15 -16.01
CA GLY A 81 4.35 -8.62 -17.28
C GLY A 81 3.46 -7.58 -17.96
N ASP A 82 2.19 -7.50 -17.62
CA ASP A 82 1.28 -6.47 -18.13
C ASP A 82 1.44 -5.16 -17.34
N TYR A 83 2.64 -4.59 -17.41
CA TYR A 83 3.02 -3.46 -16.57
C TYR A 83 2.26 -2.18 -16.92
N SER A 84 1.94 -1.94 -18.19
CA SER A 84 1.23 -0.73 -18.61
C SER A 84 -0.19 -0.70 -18.03
N PHE A 85 -0.98 -1.75 -18.24
CA PHE A 85 -2.33 -1.85 -17.69
C PHE A 85 -2.32 -1.78 -16.16
N ARG A 86 -1.45 -2.58 -15.52
CA ARG A 86 -1.35 -2.61 -14.06
C ARG A 86 -0.96 -1.25 -13.47
N SER A 87 -0.01 -0.53 -14.07
CA SER A 87 0.46 0.75 -13.56
C SER A 87 -0.59 1.86 -13.59
N GLN A 88 -1.58 1.75 -14.46
CA GLN A 88 -2.72 2.65 -14.52
C GLN A 88 -3.77 2.37 -13.44
N HIS A 89 -3.79 1.15 -12.87
CA HIS A 89 -4.80 0.74 -11.90
C HIS A 89 -4.25 0.58 -10.49
N ILE A 90 -3.03 0.04 -10.34
CA ILE A 90 -2.41 -0.23 -9.05
C ILE A 90 -1.06 0.48 -8.97
N ARG A 91 -0.84 1.25 -7.91
CA ARG A 91 0.44 1.91 -7.62
C ARG A 91 0.90 1.58 -6.22
N MET A 92 2.21 1.71 -5.98
CA MET A 92 2.81 1.40 -4.68
C MET A 92 3.60 2.59 -4.15
N ILE A 93 3.43 2.85 -2.86
CA ILE A 93 4.22 3.80 -2.07
C ILE A 93 5.14 2.97 -1.17
N PHE A 94 6.45 3.21 -1.29
CA PHE A 94 7.47 2.51 -0.52
C PHE A 94 7.74 3.20 0.82
N GLN A 95 8.32 2.45 1.75
CA GLN A 95 8.69 2.91 3.09
C GLN A 95 9.56 4.18 3.08
N ASP A 96 10.55 4.23 2.20
CA ASP A 96 11.40 5.41 2.00
C ASP A 96 11.32 5.90 0.55
N PRO A 97 10.53 6.97 0.29
CA PRO A 97 10.47 7.57 -1.04
C PRO A 97 11.82 8.09 -1.53
N SER A 98 12.72 8.53 -0.64
CA SER A 98 14.01 9.12 -1.04
C SER A 98 14.91 8.12 -1.76
N THR A 99 14.85 6.83 -1.42
CA THR A 99 15.62 5.78 -2.11
C THR A 99 15.13 5.51 -3.54
N SER A 100 13.90 5.89 -3.83
CA SER A 100 13.25 5.67 -5.14
C SER A 100 13.13 6.92 -6.01
N LEU A 101 13.61 8.07 -5.51
CA LEU A 101 13.64 9.33 -6.25
C LEU A 101 15.04 9.56 -6.83
N ASN A 102 15.13 9.80 -8.14
CA ASN A 102 16.41 10.16 -8.76
C ASN A 102 16.82 11.59 -8.33
N PRO A 103 17.90 11.77 -7.53
CA PRO A 103 18.29 13.08 -7.00
C PRO A 103 18.74 14.08 -8.06
N ARG A 104 19.05 13.60 -9.28
CA ARG A 104 19.52 14.41 -10.41
C ARG A 104 18.39 14.87 -11.34
N GLN A 105 17.15 14.46 -11.08
CA GLN A 105 15.98 14.87 -11.86
C GLN A 105 15.15 15.89 -11.09
N ARG A 106 14.56 16.84 -11.81
CA ARG A 106 13.56 17.74 -11.24
C ARG A 106 12.28 16.98 -10.95
N ILE A 107 11.49 17.48 -10.01
CA ILE A 107 10.20 16.87 -9.62
C ILE A 107 9.27 16.75 -10.83
N SER A 108 9.23 17.77 -11.69
CA SER A 108 8.48 17.71 -12.96
C SER A 108 8.90 16.54 -13.83
N GLN A 109 10.19 16.25 -13.94
CA GLN A 109 10.70 15.13 -14.75
C GLN A 109 10.35 13.77 -14.12
N ILE A 110 10.43 13.66 -12.78
CA ILE A 110 10.07 12.46 -12.03
C ILE A 110 8.58 12.13 -12.23
N LEU A 111 7.70 13.15 -12.20
CA LEU A 111 6.26 12.98 -12.37
C LEU A 111 5.85 12.87 -13.85
N ASP A 112 6.60 13.45 -14.78
CA ASP A 112 6.35 13.34 -16.23
C ASP A 112 6.66 11.94 -16.78
N PHE A 113 7.67 11.26 -16.21
CA PHE A 113 8.12 9.97 -16.70
C PHE A 113 7.01 8.90 -16.77
N PRO A 114 6.23 8.63 -15.70
CA PRO A 114 5.12 7.69 -15.79
C PRO A 114 4.01 8.14 -16.74
N LEU A 115 3.75 9.43 -16.88
CA LEU A 115 2.77 9.95 -17.86
C LEU A 115 3.19 9.67 -19.30
N ARG A 116 4.46 9.92 -19.62
CA ARG A 116 5.01 9.66 -20.97
C ARG A 116 4.96 8.20 -21.37
N LEU A 117 5.11 7.29 -20.40
CA LEU A 117 5.10 5.85 -20.66
C LEU A 117 3.70 5.24 -20.77
N ASN A 118 2.71 5.86 -20.13
CA ASN A 118 1.40 5.22 -19.92
C ASN A 118 0.22 6.06 -20.44
N THR A 119 0.47 7.21 -21.08
CA THR A 119 -0.60 8.07 -21.61
C THR A 119 -0.17 8.71 -22.93
N ASP A 120 -1.15 9.06 -23.77
CA ASP A 120 -0.95 9.81 -25.00
C ASP A 120 -1.10 11.33 -24.80
N LEU A 121 -0.95 11.81 -23.56
CA LEU A 121 -1.08 13.23 -23.23
C LEU A 121 0.05 14.06 -23.87
N GLU A 122 -0.33 15.16 -24.49
CA GLU A 122 0.61 16.17 -25.02
C GLU A 122 1.40 16.83 -23.86
N PRO A 123 2.61 17.37 -24.13
CA PRO A 123 3.49 17.93 -23.09
C PRO A 123 2.82 18.94 -22.17
N GLU A 124 2.00 19.83 -22.72
CA GLU A 124 1.26 20.82 -21.92
C GLU A 124 0.20 20.19 -21.01
N ALA A 125 -0.49 19.16 -21.50
CA ALA A 125 -1.48 18.44 -20.72
C ALA A 125 -0.81 17.64 -19.58
N ARG A 126 0.37 17.05 -19.84
CA ARG A 126 1.17 16.40 -18.79
C ARG A 126 1.61 17.40 -17.73
N TYR A 127 2.10 18.57 -18.11
CA TYR A 127 2.50 19.59 -17.14
C TYR A 127 1.32 20.08 -16.29
N ARG A 128 0.15 20.30 -16.89
CA ARG A 128 -1.08 20.62 -16.12
C ARG A 128 -1.40 19.51 -15.11
N ARG A 129 -1.32 18.25 -15.51
CA ARG A 129 -1.53 17.10 -14.64
C ARG A 129 -0.52 17.06 -13.48
N ILE A 130 0.75 17.39 -13.74
CA ILE A 130 1.79 17.45 -12.70
C ILE A 130 1.45 18.53 -11.67
N VAL A 131 1.10 19.74 -12.12
CA VAL A 131 0.71 20.85 -11.24
C VAL A 131 -0.53 20.51 -10.41
N GLU A 132 -1.55 19.92 -11.04
CA GLU A 132 -2.76 19.44 -10.37
C GLU A 132 -2.42 18.42 -9.27
N THR A 133 -1.60 17.42 -9.60
CA THR A 133 -1.21 16.37 -8.66
C THR A 133 -0.38 16.92 -7.49
N LEU A 134 0.53 17.88 -7.73
CA LEU A 134 1.25 18.53 -6.65
C LEU A 134 0.31 19.26 -5.69
N ARG A 135 -0.68 19.99 -6.22
CA ARG A 135 -1.71 20.64 -5.38
C ARG A 135 -2.53 19.65 -4.57
N MET A 136 -2.92 18.51 -5.16
CA MET A 136 -3.67 17.46 -4.45
C MET A 136 -2.94 16.95 -3.21
N VAL A 137 -1.61 16.87 -3.26
CA VAL A 137 -0.81 16.43 -2.09
C VAL A 137 -0.35 17.59 -1.21
N GLY A 138 -0.89 18.80 -1.40
CA GLY A 138 -0.54 19.99 -0.60
C GLY A 138 0.85 20.54 -0.88
N MET A 139 1.36 20.37 -2.11
CA MET A 139 2.61 20.97 -2.59
C MET A 139 2.32 22.14 -3.52
N LEU A 140 3.24 23.10 -3.57
CA LEU A 140 3.12 24.25 -4.47
C LEU A 140 3.51 23.89 -5.91
N PRO A 141 2.92 24.53 -6.95
CA PRO A 141 3.31 24.35 -8.34
C PRO A 141 4.81 24.56 -8.59
N ASP A 142 5.42 25.53 -7.91
CA ASP A 142 6.84 25.87 -8.06
C ASP A 142 7.78 24.74 -7.66
N HIS A 143 7.32 23.84 -6.77
CA HIS A 143 8.07 22.62 -6.43
C HIS A 143 8.34 21.73 -7.65
N ALA A 144 7.58 21.86 -8.75
CA ALA A 144 7.85 21.16 -10.00
C ALA A 144 9.28 21.40 -10.54
N SER A 145 9.84 22.58 -10.28
CA SER A 145 11.19 22.97 -10.68
C SER A 145 12.29 22.49 -9.72
N TYR A 146 11.94 22.08 -8.51
CA TYR A 146 12.88 21.67 -7.46
C TYR A 146 13.46 20.29 -7.75
N TYR A 147 14.58 20.00 -7.08
CA TYR A 147 15.17 18.67 -6.99
C TYR A 147 14.79 17.99 -5.67
N PRO A 148 14.77 16.65 -5.58
CA PRO A 148 14.41 15.96 -4.34
C PRO A 148 15.20 16.37 -3.10
N HIS A 149 16.48 16.71 -3.24
CA HIS A 149 17.31 17.16 -2.13
C HIS A 149 16.92 18.52 -1.55
N MET A 150 16.16 19.32 -2.31
CA MET A 150 15.65 20.63 -1.86
C MET A 150 14.39 20.51 -1.01
N LEU A 151 13.79 19.32 -0.93
CA LEU A 151 12.57 19.09 -0.18
C LEU A 151 12.84 18.66 1.27
N ALA A 152 12.02 19.15 2.19
CA ALA A 152 11.94 18.65 3.56
C ALA A 152 11.42 17.19 3.59
N PRO A 153 11.70 16.40 4.65
CA PRO A 153 11.26 14.99 4.73
C PRO A 153 9.77 14.78 4.46
N GLY A 154 8.89 15.58 5.08
CA GLY A 154 7.44 15.49 4.82
C GLY A 154 7.02 15.82 3.38
N GLN A 155 7.74 16.74 2.72
CA GLN A 155 7.51 17.04 1.31
C GLN A 155 7.97 15.89 0.39
N LYS A 156 9.04 15.17 0.75
CA LYS A 156 9.46 13.96 0.02
C LYS A 156 8.40 12.85 0.10
N GLN A 157 7.78 12.69 1.25
CA GLN A 157 6.66 11.74 1.41
C GLN A 157 5.46 12.14 0.55
N ARG A 158 5.08 13.42 0.56
CA ARG A 158 4.02 13.97 -0.33
C ARG A 158 4.36 13.77 -1.81
N LEU A 159 5.61 13.93 -2.20
CA LEU A 159 6.07 13.63 -3.57
C LEU A 159 5.96 12.14 -3.90
N GLY A 160 6.26 11.25 -2.95
CA GLY A 160 6.02 9.80 -3.09
C GLY A 160 4.56 9.47 -3.37
N ILE A 161 3.63 10.12 -2.63
CA ILE A 161 2.19 10.01 -2.86
C ILE A 161 1.83 10.61 -4.24
N ALA A 162 2.33 11.79 -4.59
CA ALA A 162 2.10 12.41 -5.89
C ALA A 162 2.50 11.49 -7.06
N ARG A 163 3.66 10.82 -6.93
CA ARG A 163 4.13 9.86 -7.95
C ARG A 163 3.21 8.64 -8.06
N ALA A 164 2.61 8.19 -6.99
CA ALA A 164 1.61 7.14 -7.04
C ALA A 164 0.31 7.62 -7.70
N LEU A 165 -0.12 8.86 -7.42
CA LEU A 165 -1.37 9.45 -7.90
C LEU A 165 -1.36 9.90 -9.36
N ILE A 166 -0.19 10.15 -9.96
CA ILE A 166 -0.06 10.84 -11.25
C ILE A 166 -0.81 10.17 -12.40
N LEU A 167 -0.95 8.83 -12.33
CA LEU A 167 -1.71 8.04 -13.30
C LEU A 167 -3.19 7.85 -12.89
N ARG A 168 -3.64 8.43 -11.77
CA ARG A 168 -5.00 8.27 -11.21
C ARG A 168 -5.38 6.80 -10.99
N PRO A 169 -4.58 6.04 -10.21
CA PRO A 169 -4.84 4.63 -9.98
C PRO A 169 -6.12 4.45 -9.16
N LYS A 170 -6.73 3.27 -9.27
CA LYS A 170 -7.86 2.86 -8.44
C LYS A 170 -7.43 2.33 -7.08
N VAL A 171 -6.25 1.69 -7.02
CA VAL A 171 -5.70 1.10 -5.80
C VAL A 171 -4.29 1.61 -5.54
N ILE A 172 -4.03 2.04 -4.31
CA ILE A 172 -2.69 2.38 -3.82
C ILE A 172 -2.30 1.42 -2.71
N ILE A 173 -1.15 0.77 -2.88
CA ILE A 173 -0.54 -0.10 -1.88
C ILE A 173 0.51 0.72 -1.13
N ALA A 174 0.37 0.83 0.19
CA ALA A 174 1.32 1.52 1.06
C ALA A 174 2.07 0.49 1.92
N ASP A 175 3.30 0.15 1.54
CA ASP A 175 4.14 -0.82 2.27
C ASP A 175 5.04 -0.08 3.25
N GLU A 176 4.65 -0.13 4.53
CA GLU A 176 5.29 0.58 5.66
C GLU A 176 5.58 2.07 5.42
N ALA A 177 4.83 2.69 4.50
CA ALA A 177 5.06 4.04 3.99
C ALA A 177 5.00 5.15 5.06
N LEU A 178 4.43 4.86 6.22
CA LEU A 178 4.28 5.81 7.34
C LEU A 178 5.14 5.45 8.56
N ALA A 179 5.88 4.34 8.53
CA ALA A 179 6.56 3.80 9.72
C ALA A 179 7.70 4.70 10.22
N ALA A 180 8.43 5.34 9.31
CA ALA A 180 9.59 6.17 9.62
C ALA A 180 9.26 7.63 10.02
N LEU A 181 7.97 7.99 10.08
CA LEU A 181 7.53 9.35 10.33
C LEU A 181 7.23 9.58 11.82
N ASP A 182 7.46 10.82 12.28
CA ASP A 182 6.95 11.27 13.57
C ASP A 182 5.41 11.30 13.57
N MET A 183 4.81 11.36 14.75
CA MET A 183 3.36 11.26 14.94
C MET A 183 2.60 12.38 14.23
N SER A 184 3.12 13.61 14.23
CA SER A 184 2.46 14.76 13.60
C SER A 184 2.43 14.62 12.08
N MET A 185 3.57 14.31 11.46
CA MET A 185 3.67 14.09 10.03
C MET A 185 2.82 12.90 9.57
N ARG A 186 2.83 11.82 10.37
CA ARG A 186 2.02 10.62 10.13
C ARG A 186 0.53 10.96 10.06
N SER A 187 0.02 11.70 11.06
CA SER A 187 -1.38 12.12 11.10
C SER A 187 -1.76 13.00 9.91
N GLN A 188 -0.89 13.92 9.51
CA GLN A 188 -1.13 14.77 8.33
C GLN A 188 -1.22 13.95 7.03
N LEU A 189 -0.35 12.94 6.86
CA LEU A 189 -0.38 12.10 5.67
C LEU A 189 -1.58 11.13 5.66
N ILE A 190 -1.98 10.61 6.82
CA ILE A 190 -3.20 9.83 6.95
C ILE A 190 -4.41 10.65 6.53
N ASN A 191 -4.55 11.88 7.07
CA ASN A 191 -5.65 12.77 6.69
C ASN A 191 -5.65 13.09 5.19
N LEU A 192 -4.47 13.34 4.60
CA LEU A 192 -4.35 13.52 3.16
C LEU A 192 -4.82 12.27 2.39
N MET A 193 -4.44 11.07 2.83
CA MET A 193 -4.83 9.84 2.15
C MET A 193 -6.34 9.56 2.27
N LEU A 194 -6.95 9.86 3.42
CA LEU A 194 -8.41 9.78 3.61
C LEU A 194 -9.15 10.81 2.72
N GLU A 195 -8.64 12.03 2.63
CA GLU A 195 -9.19 13.05 1.73
C GLU A 195 -9.12 12.61 0.26
N LEU A 196 -8.00 12.02 -0.16
CA LEU A 196 -7.83 11.47 -1.50
C LEU A 196 -8.75 10.28 -1.77
N GLN A 197 -8.98 9.42 -0.77
CA GLN A 197 -9.95 8.33 -0.85
C GLN A 197 -11.37 8.86 -1.12
N GLU A 198 -11.79 9.86 -0.36
CA GLU A 198 -13.12 10.45 -0.49
C GLU A 198 -13.29 11.17 -1.84
N LYS A 199 -12.34 12.06 -2.18
CA LYS A 199 -12.44 12.95 -3.36
C LYS A 199 -12.09 12.29 -4.68
N GLN A 200 -11.14 11.33 -4.67
CA GLN A 200 -10.64 10.68 -5.88
C GLN A 200 -11.14 9.24 -6.05
N GLY A 201 -11.82 8.68 -5.05
CA GLY A 201 -12.35 7.32 -5.10
C GLY A 201 -11.28 6.23 -4.96
N ILE A 202 -10.11 6.55 -4.39
CA ILE A 202 -8.99 5.62 -4.26
C ILE A 202 -9.28 4.59 -3.18
N SER A 203 -8.94 3.33 -3.44
CA SER A 203 -8.92 2.27 -2.44
C SER A 203 -7.48 2.02 -1.99
N TYR A 204 -7.29 1.66 -0.72
CA TYR A 204 -5.95 1.45 -0.16
C TYR A 204 -5.74 0.02 0.32
N ILE A 205 -4.50 -0.45 0.15
CA ILE A 205 -3.98 -1.62 0.86
C ILE A 205 -2.79 -1.15 1.69
N TYR A 206 -2.95 -1.08 3.00
CA TYR A 206 -1.88 -0.77 3.93
C TYR A 206 -1.19 -2.03 4.39
N VAL A 207 0.13 -2.07 4.25
CA VAL A 207 0.97 -3.14 4.80
C VAL A 207 1.79 -2.54 5.94
N THR A 208 1.60 -3.06 7.15
CA THR A 208 2.27 -2.55 8.34
C THR A 208 2.37 -3.59 9.44
N GLN A 209 3.31 -3.38 10.36
CA GLN A 209 3.36 -4.09 11.64
C GLN A 209 2.66 -3.33 12.77
N HIS A 210 2.26 -2.07 12.54
CA HIS A 210 1.68 -1.19 13.53
C HIS A 210 0.14 -1.22 13.50
N ILE A 211 -0.44 -2.11 14.29
CA ILE A 211 -1.90 -2.32 14.34
C ILE A 211 -2.69 -1.08 14.83
N GLY A 212 -2.11 -0.27 15.70
CA GLY A 212 -2.82 0.85 16.33
C GLY A 212 -3.25 1.95 15.38
N MET A 213 -2.51 2.16 14.28
CA MET A 213 -2.90 3.13 13.28
C MET A 213 -4.12 2.64 12.46
N MET A 214 -4.25 1.33 12.31
CA MET A 214 -5.25 0.73 11.43
C MET A 214 -6.67 0.91 11.96
N LYS A 215 -6.84 1.10 13.28
CA LYS A 215 -8.13 1.41 13.91
C LYS A 215 -8.89 2.55 13.21
N HIS A 216 -8.17 3.58 12.80
CA HIS A 216 -8.77 4.83 12.31
C HIS A 216 -8.82 4.94 10.79
N ILE A 217 -8.13 4.06 10.07
CA ILE A 217 -7.95 4.20 8.62
C ILE A 217 -8.34 2.97 7.81
N SER A 218 -8.56 1.82 8.46
CA SER A 218 -8.92 0.60 7.72
C SER A 218 -10.32 0.10 8.04
N ASP A 219 -10.99 -0.42 7.01
CA ASP A 219 -12.29 -1.07 7.09
C ASP A 219 -12.16 -2.55 7.41
N GLN A 220 -11.12 -3.18 6.85
CA GLN A 220 -10.85 -4.60 6.96
C GLN A 220 -9.41 -4.86 7.39
N LEU A 221 -9.21 -5.91 8.16
CA LEU A 221 -7.90 -6.41 8.57
C LEU A 221 -7.66 -7.83 8.05
N LEU A 222 -6.42 -8.05 7.58
CA LEU A 222 -5.82 -9.34 7.31
C LEU A 222 -4.59 -9.50 8.21
N VAL A 223 -4.58 -10.50 9.08
CA VAL A 223 -3.43 -10.81 9.95
C VAL A 223 -2.64 -11.95 9.34
N MET A 224 -1.38 -11.69 9.01
CA MET A 224 -0.48 -12.68 8.40
C MET A 224 0.56 -13.21 9.39
N HIS A 225 0.78 -14.53 9.35
CA HIS A 225 1.83 -15.22 10.09
C HIS A 225 2.43 -16.33 9.24
N GLN A 226 3.74 -16.37 9.09
CA GLN A 226 4.46 -17.42 8.34
C GLN A 226 3.86 -17.73 6.96
N GLY A 227 3.51 -16.67 6.21
CA GLY A 227 2.95 -16.78 4.87
C GLY A 227 1.44 -17.05 4.81
N GLU A 228 0.77 -17.27 5.95
CA GLU A 228 -0.67 -17.55 6.03
C GLU A 228 -1.46 -16.34 6.54
N VAL A 229 -2.74 -16.26 6.15
CA VAL A 229 -3.73 -15.41 6.79
C VAL A 229 -4.33 -16.17 7.96
N VAL A 230 -3.96 -15.76 9.18
CA VAL A 230 -4.40 -16.43 10.41
C VAL A 230 -5.69 -15.84 11.00
N GLU A 231 -6.00 -14.58 10.66
CA GLU A 231 -7.25 -13.93 11.04
C GLU A 231 -7.64 -12.88 10.03
N ARG A 232 -8.94 -12.69 9.80
CA ARG A 232 -9.50 -11.65 8.94
C ARG A 232 -10.88 -11.24 9.40
N GLY A 233 -11.23 -9.98 9.16
CA GLY A 233 -12.56 -9.46 9.49
C GLY A 233 -12.61 -7.95 9.35
N SER A 234 -13.73 -7.37 9.77
CA SER A 234 -13.79 -5.92 9.93
C SER A 234 -12.73 -5.47 10.94
N THR A 235 -12.16 -4.29 10.74
CA THR A 235 -11.16 -3.75 11.68
C THR A 235 -11.72 -3.68 13.10
N ALA A 236 -12.98 -3.27 13.25
CA ALA A 236 -13.64 -3.19 14.54
C ALA A 236 -13.76 -4.56 15.22
N ASP A 237 -14.17 -5.61 14.50
CA ASP A 237 -14.33 -6.94 15.07
C ASP A 237 -12.99 -7.56 15.48
N VAL A 238 -12.00 -7.52 14.58
CA VAL A 238 -10.67 -8.10 14.84
C VAL A 238 -9.98 -7.40 16.01
N LEU A 239 -10.16 -6.08 16.15
CA LEU A 239 -9.54 -5.33 17.25
C LEU A 239 -10.28 -5.50 18.57
N SER A 240 -11.63 -5.64 18.56
CA SER A 240 -12.43 -5.79 19.78
C SER A 240 -12.49 -7.21 20.34
N ALA A 241 -12.45 -8.22 19.45
CA ALA A 241 -12.57 -9.62 19.80
C ALA A 241 -11.60 -10.51 19.00
N PRO A 242 -10.27 -10.33 19.16
CA PRO A 242 -9.28 -11.08 18.41
C PRO A 242 -9.34 -12.58 18.72
N LEU A 243 -9.45 -13.39 17.67
CA LEU A 243 -9.57 -14.83 17.78
C LEU A 243 -8.21 -15.52 17.87
N HIS A 244 -7.25 -15.05 17.06
CA HIS A 244 -5.92 -15.66 16.97
C HIS A 244 -4.97 -15.09 18.04
N GLU A 245 -4.12 -15.95 18.62
CA GLU A 245 -3.16 -15.55 19.66
C GLU A 245 -2.17 -14.48 19.20
N LEU A 246 -1.68 -14.57 17.95
CA LEU A 246 -0.81 -13.57 17.38
C LEU A 246 -1.50 -12.19 17.35
N THR A 247 -2.78 -12.13 16.94
CA THR A 247 -3.54 -10.89 16.91
C THR A 247 -3.64 -10.27 18.30
N ARG A 248 -3.93 -11.09 19.33
CA ARG A 248 -3.95 -10.63 20.73
C ARG A 248 -2.60 -10.06 21.15
N ARG A 249 -1.49 -10.73 20.79
CA ARG A 249 -0.13 -10.24 21.11
C ARG A 249 0.19 -8.93 20.39
N LEU A 250 -0.17 -8.77 19.11
CA LEU A 250 0.05 -7.55 18.36
C LEU A 250 -0.76 -6.38 18.95
N ILE A 251 -1.99 -6.62 19.38
CA ILE A 251 -2.84 -5.62 20.03
C ILE A 251 -2.26 -5.25 21.40
N ALA A 252 -1.93 -6.23 22.25
CA ALA A 252 -1.36 -6.00 23.56
C ALA A 252 -0.01 -5.26 23.50
N GLY A 253 0.84 -5.62 22.55
CA GLY A 253 2.14 -4.95 22.35
C GLY A 253 2.04 -3.49 21.91
N HIS A 254 0.92 -3.11 21.29
CA HIS A 254 0.72 -1.73 20.84
C HIS A 254 -0.05 -0.87 21.84
N PHE A 255 -1.09 -1.41 22.46
CA PHE A 255 -1.99 -0.67 23.34
C PHE A 255 -1.69 -0.88 24.85
N GLY A 256 -0.75 -1.78 25.18
CA GLY A 256 -0.51 -2.26 26.55
C GLY A 256 -1.55 -3.29 26.99
N GLU A 257 -1.24 -4.05 28.04
CA GLU A 257 -2.13 -5.08 28.58
C GLU A 257 -3.46 -4.53 29.15
N ALA A 258 -3.57 -3.21 29.33
CA ALA A 258 -4.73 -2.55 29.96
C ALA A 258 -5.95 -2.39 29.03
N LEU A 259 -5.87 -2.72 27.74
CA LEU A 259 -6.98 -2.61 26.79
C LEU A 259 -7.67 -3.96 26.53
N THR A 260 -8.02 -4.67 27.60
CA THR A 260 -9.07 -5.68 27.54
C THR A 260 -10.43 -4.99 27.28
N ALA A 261 -11.33 -5.70 26.64
CA ALA A 261 -12.70 -5.39 26.12
C ALA A 261 -13.44 -4.10 26.58
N ASP A 262 -13.10 -3.50 27.72
CA ASP A 262 -13.84 -2.35 28.27
C ASP A 262 -13.43 -0.97 27.71
N ALA A 263 -12.20 -0.81 27.22
CA ALA A 263 -11.73 0.46 26.66
C ALA A 263 -12.31 0.76 25.27
N TRP A 264 -12.77 -0.27 24.54
CA TRP A 264 -13.38 -0.13 23.21
C TRP A 264 -14.81 0.35 23.23
N ARG A 265 -15.50 0.22 24.39
CA ARG A 265 -16.92 0.63 24.56
C ARG A 265 -17.12 2.09 24.92
N LYS A 266 -16.06 2.82 25.31
CA LYS A 266 -16.19 4.21 25.79
C LYS A 266 -16.06 5.31 24.73
N ASP A 267 -15.67 4.99 23.50
CA ASP A 267 -15.45 5.95 22.40
C ASP A 267 -16.43 5.76 21.23
N ARG A 268 -17.69 5.34 21.54
CA ARG A 268 -18.79 5.38 20.58
C ARG A 268 -19.71 6.53 20.87
#